data_79b24e7a51158110a6eacf8afe77da8a
#
_entry.id   79b24e7a51158110a6eacf8afe77da8a
#
_cell.length_a   1.000
_cell.length_b   1.000
_cell.length_c   1.000
_cell.angle_alpha   90.00
_cell.angle_beta   90.00
_cell.angle_gamma   90.00
#
_symmetry.space_group_name_H-M   'P 1'
#
loop_
_entity.id
_entity.type
_entity.pdbx_description
1 polymer ?
#
loop_
_entity_poly.entity_id
_entity_poly.type
_entity_poly.pdbx_seq_one_letter_code
_entity_poly.pdbx_strand_id
1 'polypeptide(L)'
;MKIALYSDLHLSVHPLELPPTSADVVVLAGDLQRPATGMAWARQFAQPTLYVAGNHEFYGSDLASTMAELRQQAQGSPVRVLEREEWRHQGVRFLGCTLWSDYRLFDSPEQREKGLQMAQEFVR
;
A
#
# COMPACT_ATOMS: atom_id res chain seq x y z
N MET A 1 -16.02 14.80 7.14
CA MET A 1 -15.05 13.68 7.28
C MET A 1 -13.64 14.23 7.16
N LYS A 2 -12.76 13.87 8.09
CA LYS A 2 -11.33 14.15 8.04
C LYS A 2 -10.58 12.87 7.69
N ILE A 3 -9.62 12.95 6.77
CA ILE A 3 -8.81 11.81 6.35
C ILE A 3 -7.34 12.14 6.65
N ALA A 4 -6.66 11.23 7.35
CA ALA A 4 -5.20 11.25 7.47
C ALA A 4 -4.62 10.33 6.39
N LEU A 5 -3.77 10.88 5.53
CA LEU A 5 -3.14 10.14 4.44
C LEU A 5 -1.63 10.01 4.69
N TYR A 6 -1.14 8.79 4.61
CA TYR A 6 0.28 8.45 4.68
C TYR A 6 0.66 7.59 3.48
N SER A 7 1.82 7.84 2.90
CA SER A 7 2.39 7.11 1.76
C SER A 7 3.90 7.08 1.88
N ASP A 8 4.53 6.05 1.32
CA ASP A 8 6.00 5.96 1.17
C ASP A 8 6.78 6.14 2.48
N LEU A 9 6.30 5.57 3.57
CA LEU A 9 6.91 5.73 4.89
C LEU A 9 8.25 4.99 5.02
N HIS A 10 8.45 3.88 4.29
CA HIS A 10 9.68 3.09 4.30
C HIS A 10 10.23 2.86 5.71
N LEU A 11 9.39 2.35 6.61
CA LEU A 11 9.65 2.25 8.06
C LEU A 11 10.91 1.45 8.43
N SER A 12 11.48 0.67 7.48
CA SER A 12 12.77 0.01 7.66
C SER A 12 13.95 0.97 7.62
N VAL A 13 13.80 2.09 6.91
CA VAL A 13 14.84 3.10 6.75
C VAL A 13 14.73 4.16 7.86
N HIS A 14 13.50 4.61 8.10
CA HIS A 14 13.19 5.62 9.10
C HIS A 14 12.01 5.17 9.96
N PRO A 15 12.26 4.53 11.11
CA PRO A 15 11.19 4.19 12.04
C PRO A 15 10.39 5.43 12.41
N LEU A 16 9.07 5.34 12.34
CA LEU A 16 8.15 6.41 12.66
C LEU A 16 7.24 5.97 13.81
N GLU A 17 7.24 6.75 14.88
CA GLU A 17 6.21 6.60 15.92
C GLU A 17 4.84 6.93 15.34
N LEU A 18 3.80 6.31 15.91
CA LEU A 18 2.44 6.53 15.44
C LEU A 18 2.05 8.01 15.64
N PRO A 19 1.81 8.79 14.57
CA PRO A 19 1.43 10.17 14.75
C PRO A 19 0.02 10.28 15.34
N PRO A 20 -0.20 11.18 16.32
CA PRO A 20 -1.54 11.42 16.83
C PRO A 20 -2.42 11.99 15.72
N THR A 21 -3.64 11.48 15.61
CA THR A 21 -4.59 11.96 14.62
C THR A 21 -6.01 12.02 15.16
N SER A 22 -6.74 13.08 14.78
CA SER A 22 -8.17 13.23 15.01
C SER A 22 -8.98 12.95 13.73
N ALA A 23 -8.39 12.23 12.77
CA ALA A 23 -9.07 11.85 11.54
C ALA A 23 -10.18 10.83 11.79
N ASP A 24 -11.20 10.86 10.96
CA ASP A 24 -12.28 9.87 10.96
C ASP A 24 -11.83 8.57 10.28
N VAL A 25 -10.93 8.67 9.31
CA VAL A 25 -10.36 7.55 8.55
C VAL A 25 -8.87 7.81 8.34
N VAL A 26 -8.07 6.76 8.46
CA VAL A 26 -6.66 6.75 8.07
C VAL A 26 -6.52 6.02 6.73
N VAL A 27 -5.74 6.57 5.82
CA VAL A 27 -5.41 5.95 4.52
C VAL A 27 -3.90 5.76 4.44
N LEU A 28 -3.49 4.51 4.23
CA LEU A 28 -2.12 4.09 4.03
C LEU A 28 -1.97 3.70 2.56
N ALA A 29 -1.35 4.57 1.78
CA ALA A 29 -1.30 4.49 0.32
C ALA A 29 0.00 3.84 -0.19
N GLY A 30 0.44 2.77 0.45
CA GLY A 30 1.53 1.92 0.02
C GLY A 30 2.92 2.32 0.50
N ASP A 31 3.86 1.40 0.30
CA ASP A 31 5.28 1.51 0.63
C ASP A 31 5.54 1.84 2.12
N LEU A 32 4.79 1.18 3.01
CA LEU A 32 5.04 1.29 4.43
C LEU A 32 6.26 0.44 4.82
N GLN A 33 6.16 -0.85 4.57
CA GLN A 33 7.17 -1.87 4.89
C GLN A 33 6.69 -3.25 4.41
N ARG A 34 7.52 -4.30 4.57
CA ARG A 34 7.09 -5.70 4.44
C ARG A 34 5.81 -5.95 5.24
N PRO A 35 4.92 -6.85 4.78
CA PRO A 35 3.56 -7.01 5.33
C PRO A 35 3.51 -7.09 6.86
N ALA A 36 4.34 -7.93 7.47
CA ALA A 36 4.33 -8.12 8.93
C ALA A 36 4.61 -6.82 9.69
N THR A 37 5.65 -6.09 9.31
CA THR A 37 6.06 -4.86 10.00
C THR A 37 5.12 -3.70 9.68
N GLY A 38 4.75 -3.52 8.41
CA GLY A 38 3.81 -2.49 7.99
C GLY A 38 2.45 -2.66 8.65
N MET A 39 1.95 -3.88 8.71
CA MET A 39 0.68 -4.19 9.36
C MET A 39 0.75 -4.00 10.88
N ALA A 40 1.84 -4.40 11.53
CA ALA A 40 2.03 -4.18 12.97
C ALA A 40 1.98 -2.70 13.34
N TRP A 41 2.52 -1.84 12.49
CA TRP A 41 2.42 -0.39 12.65
C TRP A 41 1.00 0.12 12.36
N ALA A 42 0.40 -0.30 11.26
CA ALA A 42 -0.94 0.11 10.84
C ALA A 42 -2.03 -0.23 11.87
N ARG A 43 -1.91 -1.38 12.53
CA ARG A 43 -2.87 -1.84 13.55
C ARG A 43 -2.90 -1.02 14.83
N GLN A 44 -1.95 -0.11 15.03
CA GLN A 44 -1.92 0.76 16.21
C GLN A 44 -2.93 1.93 16.11
N PHE A 45 -3.44 2.24 14.92
CA PHE A 45 -4.51 3.22 14.79
C PHE A 45 -5.81 2.68 15.40
N ALA A 46 -6.50 3.54 16.15
CA ALA A 46 -7.84 3.24 16.68
C ALA A 46 -8.93 3.48 15.62
N GLN A 47 -8.66 4.33 14.64
CA GLN A 47 -9.58 4.70 13.58
C GLN A 47 -9.68 3.58 12.50
N PRO A 48 -10.81 3.52 11.76
CA PRO A 48 -10.86 2.76 10.53
C PRO A 48 -9.67 3.13 9.62
N THR A 49 -8.88 2.14 9.25
CA THR A 49 -7.64 2.34 8.49
C THR A 49 -7.72 1.56 7.19
N LEU A 50 -7.58 2.25 6.07
CA LEU A 50 -7.49 1.63 4.75
C LEU A 50 -6.03 1.44 4.40
N TYR A 51 -5.68 0.23 3.94
CA TYR A 51 -4.32 -0.10 3.53
C TYR A 51 -4.32 -0.59 2.08
N VAL A 52 -3.61 0.13 1.22
CA VAL A 52 -3.30 -0.28 -0.15
C VAL A 52 -1.81 -0.61 -0.20
N ALA A 53 -1.45 -1.76 -0.75
CA ALA A 53 -0.05 -2.13 -0.91
C ALA A 53 0.61 -1.29 -2.03
N GLY A 54 1.84 -0.85 -1.81
CA GLY A 54 2.73 -0.34 -2.85
C GLY A 54 3.61 -1.47 -3.39
N ASN A 55 4.62 -1.13 -4.19
CA ASN A 55 5.51 -2.17 -4.73
C ASN A 55 6.46 -2.76 -3.67
N HIS A 56 6.83 -2.00 -2.64
CA HIS A 56 7.74 -2.45 -1.60
C HIS A 56 7.17 -3.56 -0.71
N GLU A 57 5.86 -3.63 -0.52
CA GLU A 57 5.23 -4.72 0.21
C GLU A 57 5.49 -6.08 -0.44
N PHE A 58 5.64 -6.12 -1.76
CA PHE A 58 5.81 -7.36 -2.53
C PHE A 58 7.26 -7.85 -2.64
N TYR A 59 8.25 -7.06 -2.23
CA TYR A 59 9.65 -7.44 -2.35
C TYR A 59 9.98 -8.72 -1.58
N GLY A 60 10.58 -9.68 -2.29
CA GLY A 60 10.98 -10.99 -1.76
C GLY A 60 9.82 -11.99 -1.63
N SER A 61 8.67 -11.70 -2.23
CA SER A 61 7.49 -12.55 -2.27
C SER A 61 6.78 -12.40 -3.61
N ASP A 62 5.68 -13.09 -3.81
CA ASP A 62 4.79 -12.92 -4.95
C ASP A 62 3.53 -12.13 -4.58
N LEU A 63 2.79 -11.67 -5.60
CA LEU A 63 1.60 -10.84 -5.40
C LEU A 63 0.51 -11.54 -4.59
N ALA A 64 0.25 -12.82 -4.87
CA ALA A 64 -0.83 -13.57 -4.24
C ALA A 64 -0.53 -13.85 -2.77
N SER A 65 0.68 -14.31 -2.47
CA SER A 65 1.14 -14.60 -1.09
C SER A 65 1.17 -13.35 -0.24
N THR A 66 1.70 -12.24 -0.76
CA THR A 66 1.74 -10.95 -0.05
C THR A 66 0.34 -10.44 0.28
N MET A 67 -0.59 -10.49 -0.68
CA MET A 67 -1.97 -10.04 -0.44
C MET A 67 -2.70 -10.94 0.56
N ALA A 68 -2.45 -12.25 0.51
CA ALA A 68 -3.01 -13.20 1.48
C ALA A 68 -2.49 -12.90 2.90
N GLU A 69 -1.18 -12.65 3.03
CA GLU A 69 -0.55 -12.28 4.31
C GLU A 69 -1.12 -10.98 4.88
N LEU A 70 -1.20 -9.91 4.07
CA LEU A 70 -1.77 -8.63 4.48
C LEU A 70 -3.21 -8.79 5.00
N ARG A 71 -4.05 -9.54 4.25
CA ARG A 71 -5.45 -9.78 4.64
C ARG A 71 -5.56 -10.60 5.92
N GLN A 72 -4.71 -11.61 6.06
CA GLN A 72 -4.67 -12.44 7.28
C GLN A 72 -4.28 -11.61 8.49
N GLN A 73 -3.25 -10.80 8.38
CA GLN A 73 -2.76 -9.97 9.48
C GLN A 73 -3.70 -8.80 9.82
N ALA A 74 -4.52 -8.35 8.89
CA ALA A 74 -5.54 -7.34 9.13
C ALA A 74 -6.74 -7.84 9.94
N GLN A 75 -6.95 -9.16 10.02
CA GLN A 75 -8.09 -9.74 10.73
C GLN A 75 -8.12 -9.32 12.21
N GLY A 76 -9.32 -9.00 12.70
CA GLY A 76 -9.52 -8.57 14.08
C GLY A 76 -8.93 -7.19 14.42
N SER A 77 -8.62 -6.37 13.43
CA SER A 77 -8.10 -5.01 13.59
C SER A 77 -8.96 -3.99 12.84
N PRO A 78 -8.77 -2.68 13.09
CA PRO A 78 -9.42 -1.62 12.31
C PRO A 78 -8.94 -1.51 10.85
N VAL A 79 -7.90 -2.26 10.48
CA VAL A 79 -7.28 -2.18 9.15
C VAL A 79 -8.09 -2.98 8.13
N ARG A 80 -8.34 -2.36 7.00
CA ARG A 80 -8.97 -2.96 5.82
C ARG A 80 -8.03 -2.84 4.63
N VAL A 81 -7.58 -3.97 4.11
CA VAL A 81 -6.74 -4.02 2.90
C VAL A 81 -7.64 -3.93 1.68
N LEU A 82 -7.34 -3.01 0.77
CA LEU A 82 -8.07 -2.84 -0.49
C LEU A 82 -7.14 -3.16 -1.67
N GLU A 83 -7.59 -4.09 -2.53
CA GLU A 83 -6.96 -4.41 -3.80
C GLU A 83 -8.04 -4.66 -4.85
N ARG A 84 -8.26 -3.68 -5.72
CA ARG A 84 -9.37 -3.62 -6.69
C ARG A 84 -10.73 -3.75 -6.00
N GLU A 85 -10.85 -3.08 -4.86
CA GLU A 85 -12.01 -3.15 -3.97
C GLU A 85 -12.50 -1.76 -3.59
N GLU A 86 -13.75 -1.69 -3.18
CA GLU A 86 -14.33 -0.48 -2.61
C GLU A 86 -14.69 -0.68 -1.12
N TRP A 87 -14.63 0.42 -0.40
CA TRP A 87 -15.20 0.53 0.93
C TRP A 87 -16.02 1.80 1.03
N ARG A 88 -17.17 1.73 1.71
CA ARG A 88 -18.05 2.87 1.94
C ARG A 88 -18.14 3.19 3.41
N HIS A 89 -17.95 4.46 3.74
CA HIS A 89 -18.00 4.94 5.11
C HIS A 89 -18.53 6.36 5.14
N GLN A 90 -19.55 6.62 5.99
CA GLN A 90 -20.17 7.95 6.16
C GLN A 90 -20.53 8.66 4.83
N GLY A 91 -21.06 7.92 3.88
CA GLY A 91 -21.47 8.45 2.57
C GLY A 91 -20.32 8.65 1.57
N VAL A 92 -19.08 8.41 1.96
CA VAL A 92 -17.89 8.46 1.07
C VAL A 92 -17.55 7.06 0.57
N ARG A 93 -17.23 6.97 -0.72
CA ARG A 93 -16.77 5.75 -1.37
C ARG A 93 -15.26 5.82 -1.58
N PHE A 94 -14.54 4.89 -0.99
CA PHE A 94 -13.10 4.72 -1.16
C PHE A 94 -12.85 3.59 -2.15
N LEU A 95 -11.99 3.83 -3.14
CA LEU A 95 -11.55 2.85 -4.12
C LEU A 95 -10.06 2.64 -3.92
N GLY A 96 -9.62 1.39 -3.76
CA GLY A 96 -8.21 1.08 -3.52
C GLY A 96 -7.70 -0.03 -4.42
N CYS A 97 -6.54 0.20 -5.01
CA CYS A 97 -5.73 -0.82 -5.68
C CYS A 97 -4.27 -0.38 -5.75
N THR A 98 -3.37 -1.35 -5.83
CA THR A 98 -1.97 -1.10 -6.17
C THR A 98 -1.86 -0.62 -7.61
N LEU A 99 -1.10 0.44 -7.84
CA LEU A 99 -0.85 0.96 -9.19
C LEU A 99 0.53 0.51 -9.67
N TRP A 100 0.58 0.00 -10.90
CA TRP A 100 1.79 -0.45 -11.55
C TRP A 100 2.06 0.37 -12.82
N SER A 101 3.33 0.61 -13.13
CA SER A 101 3.71 1.22 -14.40
C SER A 101 3.45 0.24 -15.55
N ASP A 102 2.86 0.71 -16.63
CA ASP A 102 2.76 -0.02 -17.90
C ASP A 102 3.92 0.29 -18.85
N TYR A 103 4.86 1.12 -18.41
CA TYR A 103 6.04 1.58 -19.18
C TYR A 103 5.70 2.26 -20.53
N ARG A 104 4.53 2.90 -20.61
CA ARG A 104 4.05 3.59 -21.81
C ARG A 104 4.12 5.11 -21.72
N LEU A 105 4.99 5.65 -20.89
CA LEU A 105 5.17 7.10 -20.77
C LEU A 105 5.58 7.73 -22.12
N PHE A 106 6.38 7.00 -22.89
CA PHE A 106 6.74 7.37 -24.25
C PHE A 106 6.04 6.43 -25.23
N ASP A 107 5.41 6.99 -26.26
CA ASP A 107 4.58 6.24 -27.22
C ASP A 107 5.43 5.52 -28.28
N SER A 108 6.49 4.83 -27.82
CA SER A 108 7.46 4.09 -28.63
C SER A 108 7.62 2.66 -28.11
N PRO A 109 7.36 1.62 -28.93
CA PRO A 109 7.58 0.24 -28.55
C PRO A 109 9.01 -0.06 -28.08
N GLU A 110 10.02 0.57 -28.73
CA GLU A 110 11.43 0.39 -28.36
C GLU A 110 11.74 0.98 -26.98
N GLN A 111 11.21 2.14 -26.66
CA GLN A 111 11.39 2.77 -25.35
C GLN A 111 10.69 1.99 -24.24
N ARG A 112 9.52 1.43 -24.55
CA ARG A 112 8.81 0.56 -23.63
C ARG A 112 9.62 -0.69 -23.31
N GLU A 113 10.12 -1.38 -24.34
CA GLU A 113 10.95 -2.59 -24.17
C GLU A 113 12.21 -2.30 -23.35
N LYS A 114 12.89 -1.19 -23.66
CA LYS A 114 14.05 -0.73 -22.88
C LYS A 114 13.70 -0.45 -21.43
N GLY A 115 12.57 0.19 -21.18
CA GLY A 115 12.07 0.44 -19.80
C GLY A 115 11.81 -0.85 -19.04
N LEU A 116 11.19 -1.85 -19.67
CA LEU A 116 10.96 -3.17 -19.08
C LEU A 116 12.26 -3.90 -18.75
N GLN A 117 13.24 -3.89 -19.66
CA GLN A 117 14.55 -4.49 -19.46
C GLN A 117 15.29 -3.84 -18.30
N MET A 118 15.32 -2.52 -18.25
CA MET A 118 15.94 -1.77 -17.15
C MET A 118 15.25 -2.09 -15.81
N ALA A 119 13.93 -2.13 -15.76
CA ALA A 119 13.20 -2.47 -14.54
C ALA A 119 13.56 -3.88 -14.04
N GLN A 120 13.70 -4.86 -14.92
CA GLN A 120 14.11 -6.22 -14.55
C GLN A 120 15.54 -6.30 -13.97
N GLU A 121 16.41 -5.39 -14.37
CA GLU A 121 17.78 -5.30 -13.84
C GLU A 121 17.83 -4.65 -12.46
N PHE A 122 16.98 -3.68 -12.19
CA PHE A 122 16.99 -2.89 -10.95
C PHE A 122 16.09 -3.46 -9.84
N VAL A 123 15.04 -4.20 -10.19
CA VAL A 123 14.10 -4.80 -9.23
C VAL A 123 14.48 -6.27 -9.01
N ARG A 124 15.52 -6.51 -8.24
CA ARG A 124 15.97 -7.85 -7.81
C ARG A 124 15.78 -8.06 -6.32
#